data_ce67d2d5b336475df2ed37571e3a2b99
#
_entry.id   ce67d2d5b336475df2ed37571e3a2b99
#
_cell.length_a   1.000
_cell.length_b   1.000
_cell.length_c   1.000
_cell.angle_alpha   90.00
_cell.angle_beta   90.00
_cell.angle_gamma   90.00
#
_symmetry.space_group_name_H-M   'P 1'
#
loop_
_entity.id
_entity.type
_entity.pdbx_description
1 polymer ?
#
loop_
_entity_poly.entity_id
_entity_poly.type
_entity_poly.pdbx_seq_one_letter_code
_entity_poly.pdbx_strand_id
1 'polypeptide(L)'
;MKRTVSALTVAFLALGGVTATSAAGHAEEAVLIPGATVFKEINPLYPLVALTYPVIGINFHDDPHPQLVEYSQNALDADRALREGVARAQRVVDKIDGPVVVIGESMGSVVASRLARKLADSAEPPSKDDIRFVLIAPPEAGVAKWFTVGTFIPLLNYRVSRVPESPYHTTIVIGEYDFWADPPDRPWNLISLANAVMGAAFVHGPPISATNPANVPKANTTTTTNSAGGTVVTHFVPTPQLPLTQVFRLIGVPDKIVDQADRILRPIVDAGYRRHDKPGDTRPYLANGGIHRNVQGQQQARDGAQASVSKKAADTPKRRKRLRDRVERSLREPTTRVAERRAERRKGPLSAESKSGASEQPQ
;
A
#
# COMPACT_ATOMS: atom_id res chain seq x y z
N MET A 1 37.60 19.82 -22.80
CA MET A 1 36.24 19.85 -22.25
C MET A 1 36.27 19.16 -20.88
N LYS A 2 36.28 19.93 -19.83
CA LYS A 2 36.33 19.39 -18.44
C LYS A 2 34.89 19.18 -17.97
N ARG A 3 34.51 17.94 -17.68
CA ARG A 3 33.22 17.60 -17.04
C ARG A 3 33.36 17.75 -15.55
N THR A 4 32.69 18.71 -14.98
CA THR A 4 32.52 18.91 -13.55
C THR A 4 31.49 17.89 -13.03
N VAL A 5 31.93 17.04 -12.13
CA VAL A 5 31.06 16.15 -11.35
C VAL A 5 30.52 16.97 -10.19
N SER A 6 29.22 17.25 -10.21
CA SER A 6 28.53 17.88 -9.07
C SER A 6 28.27 16.85 -7.99
N ALA A 7 28.95 17.03 -6.86
CA ALA A 7 28.66 16.29 -5.65
C ALA A 7 27.32 16.79 -5.06
N LEU A 8 26.38 15.89 -4.89
CA LEU A 8 25.11 16.14 -4.22
C LEU A 8 25.37 16.17 -2.70
N THR A 9 25.40 17.36 -2.12
CA THR A 9 25.44 17.53 -0.66
C THR A 9 24.02 17.42 -0.12
N VAL A 10 23.72 16.34 0.59
CA VAL A 10 22.47 16.17 1.33
C VAL A 10 22.58 16.93 2.64
N ALA A 11 21.86 18.05 2.75
CA ALA A 11 21.75 18.80 3.99
C ALA A 11 20.68 18.17 4.88
N PHE A 12 21.06 17.69 6.05
CA PHE A 12 20.16 17.26 7.11
C PHE A 12 19.61 18.48 7.86
N LEU A 13 18.31 18.68 7.80
CA LEU A 13 17.57 19.58 8.70
C LEU A 13 16.95 18.72 9.82
N ALA A 14 17.56 18.80 10.99
CA ALA A 14 16.99 18.28 12.23
C ALA A 14 15.93 19.25 12.76
N LEU A 15 14.69 18.82 12.92
CA LEU A 15 13.67 19.58 13.64
C LEU A 15 12.88 18.69 14.60
N GLY A 16 12.99 19.04 15.87
CA GLY A 16 11.92 18.94 16.86
C GLY A 16 11.70 17.57 17.50
N GLY A 17 12.54 17.23 18.48
CA GLY A 17 12.27 16.16 19.43
C GLY A 17 11.12 16.52 20.38
N VAL A 18 10.17 15.60 20.57
CA VAL A 18 9.29 15.58 21.74
C VAL A 18 10.08 14.92 22.86
N THR A 19 10.56 15.72 23.80
CA THR A 19 11.22 15.21 25.00
C THR A 19 10.19 14.59 25.94
N ALA A 20 10.10 13.27 25.93
CA ALA A 20 9.54 12.52 27.06
C ALA A 20 10.61 12.50 28.16
N THR A 21 10.34 13.15 29.29
CA THR A 21 11.17 13.06 30.50
C THR A 21 11.04 11.63 31.05
N SER A 22 11.99 10.76 30.72
CA SER A 22 12.16 9.48 31.41
C SER A 22 13.01 9.68 32.65
N ALA A 23 12.57 9.10 33.78
CA ALA A 23 13.43 8.81 34.93
C ALA A 23 14.71 8.15 34.46
N ALA A 24 15.83 8.31 35.17
CA ALA A 24 17.16 7.82 34.80
C ALA A 24 17.15 6.30 34.46
N GLY A 25 16.66 5.99 33.27
CA GLY A 25 16.66 4.67 32.63
C GLY A 25 17.75 4.68 31.55
N HIS A 26 18.32 3.54 31.31
CA HIS A 26 19.27 3.33 30.21
C HIS A 26 18.61 3.79 28.90
N ALA A 27 19.39 4.45 28.02
CA ALA A 27 18.92 4.78 26.68
C ALA A 27 18.56 3.49 25.94
N GLU A 28 17.54 3.54 25.09
CA GLU A 28 17.14 2.38 24.27
C GLU A 28 18.26 2.03 23.29
N GLU A 29 18.76 0.79 23.34
CA GLU A 29 19.76 0.28 22.41
C GLU A 29 19.08 -0.33 21.16
N ALA A 30 19.70 -0.16 19.98
CA ALA A 30 19.18 -0.68 18.73
C ALA A 30 19.99 -1.90 18.26
N VAL A 31 19.27 -2.98 17.91
CA VAL A 31 19.81 -4.19 17.31
C VAL A 31 19.33 -4.29 15.87
N LEU A 32 20.25 -4.17 14.90
CA LEU A 32 19.95 -4.17 13.47
C LEU A 32 20.20 -5.55 12.88
N ILE A 33 19.22 -6.07 12.15
CA ILE A 33 19.27 -7.37 11.50
C ILE A 33 19.10 -7.17 9.99
N PRO A 34 20.17 -7.28 9.18
CA PRO A 34 20.13 -7.03 7.76
C PRO A 34 19.39 -8.11 6.98
N GLY A 35 18.97 -7.76 5.76
CA GLY A 35 18.27 -8.64 4.83
C GLY A 35 19.14 -9.74 4.23
N ALA A 36 18.57 -10.46 3.28
CA ALA A 36 19.24 -11.52 2.55
C ALA A 36 20.35 -10.98 1.64
N THR A 37 21.41 -11.75 1.52
CA THR A 37 22.48 -11.53 0.54
C THR A 37 22.78 -12.86 -0.14
N VAL A 38 22.62 -12.88 -1.47
CA VAL A 38 22.98 -14.08 -2.24
C VAL A 38 24.48 -14.06 -2.49
N PHE A 39 25.15 -15.17 -2.15
CA PHE A 39 26.60 -15.36 -2.37
C PHE A 39 27.46 -14.25 -1.73
N LYS A 40 27.20 -13.93 -0.47
CA LYS A 40 27.92 -12.90 0.31
C LYS A 40 29.44 -12.97 0.13
N GLU A 41 29.99 -14.18 0.17
CA GLU A 41 31.43 -14.43 0.14
C GLU A 41 32.07 -14.16 -1.23
N ILE A 42 31.28 -14.23 -2.32
CA ILE A 42 31.78 -14.08 -3.69
C ILE A 42 31.12 -12.93 -4.45
N ASN A 43 30.20 -12.21 -3.81
CA ASN A 43 29.53 -11.08 -4.42
C ASN A 43 30.42 -9.82 -4.36
N PRO A 44 30.98 -9.34 -5.49
CA PRO A 44 31.87 -8.18 -5.50
C PRO A 44 31.16 -6.88 -5.06
N LEU A 45 29.83 -6.85 -5.11
CA LEU A 45 29.01 -5.69 -4.68
C LEU A 45 28.63 -5.75 -3.19
N TYR A 46 28.93 -6.86 -2.49
CA TYR A 46 28.58 -7.01 -1.08
C TYR A 46 29.10 -5.87 -0.19
N PRO A 47 30.34 -5.35 -0.36
CA PRO A 47 30.81 -4.21 0.44
C PRO A 47 29.92 -2.97 0.28
N LEU A 48 29.38 -2.72 -0.92
CA LEU A 48 28.45 -1.61 -1.16
C LEU A 48 27.10 -1.84 -0.48
N VAL A 49 26.61 -3.07 -0.49
CA VAL A 49 25.39 -3.46 0.24
C VAL A 49 25.60 -3.26 1.75
N ALA A 50 26.74 -3.67 2.28
CA ALA A 50 27.06 -3.52 3.71
C ALA A 50 27.10 -2.04 4.16
N LEU A 51 27.44 -1.11 3.28
CA LEU A 51 27.38 0.34 3.58
C LEU A 51 25.97 0.85 3.83
N THR A 52 24.93 0.11 3.42
CA THR A 52 23.55 0.49 3.66
C THR A 52 23.01 0.02 5.02
N TYR A 53 23.71 -0.84 5.74
CA TYR A 53 23.24 -1.39 7.02
C TYR A 53 22.96 -0.34 8.10
N PRO A 54 23.76 0.73 8.24
CA PRO A 54 23.45 1.79 9.21
C PRO A 54 22.16 2.55 8.92
N VAL A 55 21.60 2.43 7.71
CA VAL A 55 20.33 3.06 7.32
C VAL A 55 19.12 2.22 7.76
N ILE A 56 19.34 0.95 8.14
CA ILE A 56 18.24 0.06 8.56
C ILE A 56 17.51 0.64 9.76
N GLY A 57 16.30 1.15 9.52
CA GLY A 57 15.45 1.68 10.57
C GLY A 57 15.98 2.91 11.30
N ILE A 58 16.82 3.72 10.66
CA ILE A 58 17.46 4.92 11.24
C ILE A 58 16.47 5.92 11.89
N ASN A 59 15.22 5.89 11.49
CA ASN A 59 14.16 6.74 12.05
C ASN A 59 13.31 6.03 13.11
N PHE A 60 13.71 4.84 13.55
CA PHE A 60 13.03 4.06 14.57
C PHE A 60 13.85 3.92 15.87
N HIS A 61 15.04 4.49 15.94
CA HIS A 61 15.88 4.53 17.12
C HIS A 61 16.73 5.81 17.14
N ASP A 62 17.22 6.18 18.32
CA ASP A 62 18.15 7.30 18.53
C ASP A 62 19.52 6.80 18.98
N ASP A 63 19.78 5.50 18.94
CA ASP A 63 21.05 4.90 19.32
C ASP A 63 22.16 5.31 18.32
N PRO A 64 23.21 6.00 18.76
CA PRO A 64 24.31 6.40 17.89
C PRO A 64 25.24 5.25 17.49
N HIS A 65 25.15 4.09 18.16
CA HIS A 65 26.05 2.97 17.99
C HIS A 65 25.26 1.63 17.91
N PRO A 66 24.30 1.49 16.98
CA PRO A 66 23.45 0.32 16.93
C PRO A 66 24.26 -0.95 16.69
N GLN A 67 23.87 -2.05 17.33
CA GLN A 67 24.52 -3.33 17.22
C GLN A 67 24.05 -4.11 15.99
N LEU A 68 24.96 -4.45 15.08
CA LEU A 68 24.64 -5.21 13.88
C LEU A 68 24.73 -6.72 14.15
N VAL A 69 23.67 -7.45 13.83
CA VAL A 69 23.65 -8.92 13.91
C VAL A 69 24.28 -9.51 12.66
N GLU A 70 25.47 -10.05 12.82
CA GLU A 70 26.16 -10.78 11.75
C GLU A 70 25.69 -12.23 11.68
N TYR A 71 25.18 -12.66 10.52
CA TYR A 71 24.79 -14.03 10.23
C TYR A 71 24.99 -14.33 8.73
N SER A 72 24.74 -15.55 8.27
CA SER A 72 25.03 -15.96 6.89
C SER A 72 24.24 -15.19 5.82
N GLN A 73 23.04 -14.71 6.14
CA GLN A 73 22.14 -13.99 5.21
C GLN A 73 21.83 -14.76 3.91
N ASN A 74 22.11 -16.07 3.87
CA ASN A 74 22.03 -16.85 2.64
C ASN A 74 20.56 -17.13 2.24
N ALA A 75 20.08 -16.45 1.20
CA ALA A 75 18.72 -16.64 0.69
C ALA A 75 18.49 -18.04 0.07
N LEU A 76 19.53 -18.71 -0.39
CA LEU A 76 19.41 -20.06 -0.99
C LEU A 76 19.40 -21.18 0.06
N ASP A 77 19.68 -20.84 1.33
CA ASP A 77 19.56 -21.74 2.48
C ASP A 77 18.85 -20.98 3.62
N ALA A 78 17.67 -20.42 3.30
CA ALA A 78 17.00 -19.45 4.14
C ALA A 78 16.65 -20.00 5.53
N ASP A 79 16.11 -21.23 5.62
CA ASP A 79 15.75 -21.80 6.93
C ASP A 79 16.97 -21.96 7.85
N ARG A 80 18.14 -22.28 7.33
CA ARG A 80 19.39 -22.33 8.11
C ARG A 80 19.83 -20.94 8.52
N ALA A 81 19.88 -20.00 7.56
CA ALA A 81 20.26 -18.62 7.82
C ALA A 81 19.36 -17.96 8.87
N LEU A 82 18.05 -18.20 8.81
CA LEU A 82 17.09 -17.69 9.79
C LEU A 82 17.33 -18.26 11.19
N ARG A 83 17.57 -19.58 11.32
CA ARG A 83 17.91 -20.18 12.63
C ARG A 83 19.22 -19.60 13.19
N GLU A 84 20.23 -19.43 12.35
CA GLU A 84 21.48 -18.78 12.75
C GLU A 84 21.24 -17.34 13.19
N GLY A 85 20.49 -16.55 12.37
CA GLY A 85 20.17 -15.17 12.67
C GLY A 85 19.45 -15.00 14.01
N VAL A 86 18.43 -15.82 14.28
CA VAL A 86 17.71 -15.81 15.58
C VAL A 86 18.65 -16.12 16.74
N ALA A 87 19.51 -17.13 16.62
CA ALA A 87 20.44 -17.49 17.69
C ALA A 87 21.48 -16.40 17.93
N ARG A 88 21.91 -15.68 16.88
CA ARG A 88 22.86 -14.58 17.01
C ARG A 88 22.18 -13.32 17.57
N ALA A 89 21.01 -12.96 17.05
CA ALA A 89 20.25 -11.82 17.54
C ALA A 89 19.90 -11.97 19.02
N GLN A 90 19.51 -13.16 19.46
CA GLN A 90 19.27 -13.42 20.88
C GLN A 90 20.52 -13.16 21.71
N ARG A 91 21.70 -13.66 21.33
CA ARG A 91 22.95 -13.43 22.07
C ARG A 91 23.35 -11.96 22.14
N VAL A 92 22.93 -11.14 21.18
CA VAL A 92 23.11 -9.69 21.25
C VAL A 92 22.16 -9.09 22.25
N VAL A 93 20.86 -9.41 22.14
CA VAL A 93 19.81 -8.92 23.06
C VAL A 93 20.10 -9.34 24.52
N ASP A 94 20.53 -10.57 24.76
CA ASP A 94 20.85 -11.10 26.11
C ASP A 94 22.03 -10.35 26.81
N LYS A 95 22.76 -9.48 26.11
CA LYS A 95 23.86 -8.68 26.67
C LYS A 95 23.49 -7.23 26.94
N ILE A 96 22.28 -6.82 26.56
CA ILE A 96 21.80 -5.46 26.73
C ILE A 96 21.08 -5.36 28.06
N ASP A 97 21.56 -4.45 28.90
CA ASP A 97 20.93 -4.12 30.17
C ASP A 97 20.05 -2.88 29.98
N GLY A 98 18.78 -3.07 29.67
CA GLY A 98 17.83 -1.98 29.48
C GLY A 98 16.91 -2.14 28.28
N PRO A 99 16.20 -1.08 27.89
CA PRO A 99 15.27 -1.11 26.77
C PRO A 99 15.98 -1.37 25.46
N VAL A 100 15.40 -2.21 24.60
CA VAL A 100 15.97 -2.56 23.29
C VAL A 100 14.93 -2.50 22.19
N VAL A 101 15.32 -1.95 21.03
CA VAL A 101 14.58 -2.08 19.79
C VAL A 101 15.30 -3.04 18.84
N VAL A 102 14.59 -4.08 18.41
CA VAL A 102 15.10 -5.04 17.43
C VAL A 102 14.51 -4.70 16.07
N ILE A 103 15.36 -4.30 15.13
CA ILE A 103 14.97 -3.82 13.80
C ILE A 103 15.48 -4.80 12.75
N GLY A 104 14.57 -5.42 12.02
CA GLY A 104 14.91 -6.34 10.93
C GLY A 104 14.40 -5.86 9.59
N GLU A 105 15.24 -5.93 8.56
CA GLU A 105 14.90 -5.63 7.17
C GLU A 105 14.78 -6.91 6.35
N SER A 106 13.77 -7.03 5.49
CA SER A 106 13.65 -8.15 4.56
C SER A 106 13.73 -9.51 5.27
N MET A 107 14.68 -10.36 4.95
CA MET A 107 14.94 -11.63 5.66
C MET A 107 15.27 -11.37 7.15
N GLY A 108 15.91 -10.25 7.49
CA GLY A 108 16.16 -9.84 8.88
C GLY A 108 14.86 -9.57 9.65
N SER A 109 13.80 -9.13 9.01
CA SER A 109 12.49 -8.98 9.65
C SER A 109 11.88 -10.33 10.05
N VAL A 110 12.16 -11.38 9.28
CA VAL A 110 11.78 -12.76 9.64
C VAL A 110 12.57 -13.24 10.85
N VAL A 111 13.87 -12.91 10.92
CA VAL A 111 14.69 -13.19 12.11
C VAL A 111 14.14 -12.46 13.32
N ALA A 112 13.86 -11.16 13.21
CA ALA A 112 13.33 -10.34 14.31
C ALA A 112 11.98 -10.87 14.82
N SER A 113 11.05 -11.19 13.92
CA SER A 113 9.72 -11.72 14.30
C SER A 113 9.80 -13.10 14.97
N ARG A 114 10.69 -13.98 14.48
CA ARG A 114 10.93 -15.29 15.10
C ARG A 114 11.65 -15.16 16.45
N LEU A 115 12.53 -14.18 16.62
CA LEU A 115 13.13 -13.85 17.91
C LEU A 115 12.05 -13.38 18.89
N ALA A 116 11.15 -12.47 18.47
CA ALA A 116 10.04 -12.02 19.31
C ALA A 116 9.20 -13.18 19.82
N ARG A 117 8.87 -14.14 18.96
CA ARG A 117 8.14 -15.34 19.36
C ARG A 117 8.95 -16.22 20.32
N LYS A 118 10.23 -16.43 20.03
CA LYS A 118 11.12 -17.26 20.88
C LYS A 118 11.28 -16.66 22.27
N LEU A 119 11.43 -15.34 22.40
CA LEU A 119 11.52 -14.64 23.67
C LEU A 119 10.19 -14.73 24.46
N ALA A 120 9.06 -14.60 23.77
CA ALA A 120 7.74 -14.74 24.38
C ALA A 120 7.49 -16.15 24.93
N ASP A 121 8.06 -17.18 24.30
CA ASP A 121 7.92 -18.58 24.70
C ASP A 121 9.03 -19.04 25.70
N SER A 122 9.95 -18.14 26.11
CA SER A 122 11.00 -18.46 27.08
C SER A 122 10.45 -18.60 28.50
N ALA A 123 11.22 -19.26 29.37
CA ALA A 123 10.83 -19.41 30.79
C ALA A 123 10.76 -18.06 31.53
N GLU A 124 11.60 -17.12 31.13
CA GLU A 124 11.69 -15.75 31.65
C GLU A 124 11.60 -14.76 30.49
N PRO A 125 10.38 -14.47 29.99
CA PRO A 125 10.23 -13.56 28.88
C PRO A 125 10.54 -12.11 29.31
N PRO A 126 11.24 -11.32 28.47
CA PRO A 126 11.46 -9.91 28.71
C PRO A 126 10.12 -9.16 28.93
N SER A 127 10.17 -8.09 29.71
CA SER A 127 9.02 -7.19 29.85
C SER A 127 8.63 -6.61 28.49
N LYS A 128 7.32 -6.40 28.29
CA LYS A 128 6.79 -5.77 27.07
C LYS A 128 7.24 -4.32 26.91
N ASP A 129 7.62 -3.69 28.00
CA ASP A 129 8.08 -2.30 28.03
C ASP A 129 9.58 -2.19 27.74
N ASP A 130 10.33 -3.31 27.87
CA ASP A 130 11.77 -3.33 27.70
C ASP A 130 12.21 -3.75 26.28
N ILE A 131 11.29 -4.32 25.48
CA ILE A 131 11.62 -4.75 24.12
C ILE A 131 10.50 -4.47 23.13
N ARG A 132 10.86 -3.90 21.99
CA ARG A 132 9.97 -3.72 20.85
C ARG A 132 10.62 -4.13 19.54
N PHE A 133 9.80 -4.38 18.53
CA PHE A 133 10.26 -4.90 17.25
C PHE A 133 9.84 -3.99 16.09
N VAL A 134 10.72 -3.83 15.11
CA VAL A 134 10.43 -3.13 13.84
C VAL A 134 10.75 -4.08 12.69
N LEU A 135 9.74 -4.39 11.90
CA LEU A 135 9.82 -5.31 10.76
C LEU A 135 9.70 -4.50 9.47
N ILE A 136 10.80 -4.30 8.77
CA ILE A 136 10.85 -3.50 7.54
C ILE A 136 10.79 -4.44 6.35
N ALA A 137 9.85 -4.17 5.44
CA ALA A 137 9.62 -4.94 4.21
C ALA A 137 9.55 -6.47 4.43
N PRO A 138 8.70 -6.97 5.36
CA PRO A 138 8.69 -8.37 5.75
C PRO A 138 8.08 -9.28 4.67
N PRO A 139 8.84 -10.25 4.10
CA PRO A 139 8.32 -11.19 3.10
C PRO A 139 7.18 -12.07 3.63
N GLU A 140 7.17 -12.36 4.93
CA GLU A 140 6.12 -13.15 5.59
C GLU A 140 4.77 -12.39 5.69
N ALA A 141 4.78 -11.04 5.62
CA ALA A 141 3.59 -10.22 5.48
C ALA A 141 3.18 -9.99 4.02
N GLY A 142 4.05 -10.26 3.06
CA GLY A 142 3.87 -10.03 1.64
C GLY A 142 3.79 -11.32 0.80
N VAL A 143 4.86 -11.62 0.06
CA VAL A 143 4.90 -12.72 -0.92
C VAL A 143 4.55 -14.09 -0.33
N ALA A 144 4.84 -14.30 0.95
CA ALA A 144 4.43 -15.52 1.64
C ALA A 144 2.91 -15.76 1.58
N LYS A 145 2.09 -14.71 1.44
CA LYS A 145 0.62 -14.83 1.32
C LYS A 145 0.16 -15.59 0.09
N TRP A 146 0.98 -15.69 -0.94
CA TRP A 146 0.66 -16.49 -2.14
C TRP A 146 0.64 -17.99 -1.87
N PHE A 147 1.32 -18.46 -0.84
CA PHE A 147 1.53 -19.87 -0.53
C PHE A 147 0.74 -20.30 0.71
N THR A 148 0.45 -21.59 0.81
CA THR A 148 -0.02 -22.20 2.05
C THR A 148 1.12 -22.21 3.07
N VAL A 149 0.81 -21.95 4.34
CA VAL A 149 1.78 -22.10 5.44
C VAL A 149 2.30 -23.54 5.46
N GLY A 150 3.62 -23.68 5.63
CA GLY A 150 4.30 -24.97 5.61
C GLY A 150 4.75 -25.44 4.21
N THR A 151 4.35 -24.75 3.12
CA THR A 151 4.87 -25.04 1.78
C THR A 151 6.40 -24.94 1.76
N PHE A 152 7.06 -25.98 1.29
CA PHE A 152 8.51 -25.98 1.13
C PHE A 152 8.89 -25.45 -0.26
N ILE A 153 9.81 -24.46 -0.28
CA ILE A 153 10.37 -23.88 -1.51
C ILE A 153 11.82 -24.38 -1.67
N PRO A 154 12.05 -25.39 -2.52
CA PRO A 154 13.37 -26.05 -2.60
C PRO A 154 14.51 -25.09 -2.96
N LEU A 155 14.26 -24.17 -3.90
CA LEU A 155 15.29 -23.21 -4.36
C LEU A 155 15.85 -22.35 -3.23
N LEU A 156 15.02 -22.02 -2.23
CA LEU A 156 15.38 -21.18 -1.10
C LEU A 156 15.68 -22.01 0.17
N ASN A 157 15.54 -23.33 0.09
CA ASN A 157 15.50 -24.18 1.29
C ASN A 157 14.68 -23.52 2.41
N TYR A 158 13.45 -23.12 2.06
CA TYR A 158 12.59 -22.31 2.94
C TYR A 158 11.22 -22.94 3.10
N ARG A 159 10.76 -23.00 4.33
CA ARG A 159 9.38 -23.41 4.65
C ARG A 159 8.56 -22.17 4.98
N VAL A 160 7.55 -21.90 4.14
CA VAL A 160 6.70 -20.71 4.23
C VAL A 160 6.03 -20.60 5.59
N SER A 161 6.15 -19.43 6.20
CA SER A 161 5.46 -19.05 7.43
C SER A 161 4.79 -17.68 7.29
N ARG A 162 4.11 -17.24 8.34
CA ARG A 162 3.58 -15.89 8.50
C ARG A 162 4.33 -15.20 9.61
N VAL A 163 4.23 -13.88 9.70
CA VAL A 163 4.74 -13.13 10.85
C VAL A 163 4.06 -13.71 12.11
N PRO A 164 4.83 -14.31 13.03
CA PRO A 164 4.27 -14.90 14.23
C PRO A 164 3.75 -13.81 15.17
N GLU A 165 2.64 -14.09 15.84
CA GLU A 165 2.12 -13.20 16.87
C GLU A 165 2.95 -13.29 18.12
N SER A 166 3.23 -12.14 18.73
CA SER A 166 3.94 -12.03 20.01
C SER A 166 3.29 -10.95 20.89
N PRO A 167 3.52 -10.98 22.22
CA PRO A 167 2.95 -9.97 23.11
C PRO A 167 3.64 -8.60 23.02
N TYR A 168 4.72 -8.49 22.29
CA TYR A 168 5.54 -7.29 22.19
C TYR A 168 4.96 -6.27 21.22
N HIS A 169 5.26 -4.99 21.44
CA HIS A 169 4.97 -3.95 20.48
C HIS A 169 5.73 -4.21 19.18
N THR A 170 5.02 -4.25 18.05
CA THR A 170 5.60 -4.53 16.75
C THR A 170 5.18 -3.46 15.76
N THR A 171 6.16 -2.82 15.12
CA THR A 171 5.92 -1.92 13.99
C THR A 171 6.26 -2.67 12.70
N ILE A 172 5.36 -2.62 11.72
CA ILE A 172 5.56 -3.21 10.39
C ILE A 172 5.59 -2.09 9.36
N VAL A 173 6.62 -2.05 8.52
CA VAL A 173 6.78 -1.06 7.46
C VAL A 173 6.73 -1.76 6.10
N ILE A 174 5.77 -1.38 5.27
CA ILE A 174 5.52 -1.99 3.96
C ILE A 174 5.61 -0.90 2.89
N GLY A 175 6.52 -1.04 1.93
CA GLY A 175 6.58 -0.18 0.76
C GLY A 175 5.56 -0.61 -0.28
N GLU A 176 4.80 0.35 -0.82
CA GLU A 176 3.85 0.08 -1.90
C GLU A 176 4.59 -0.46 -3.14
N TYR A 177 4.08 -1.53 -3.73
CA TYR A 177 4.66 -2.25 -4.88
C TYR A 177 5.99 -2.97 -4.62
N ASP A 178 6.43 -3.11 -3.38
CA ASP A 178 7.57 -3.97 -3.05
C ASP A 178 7.23 -5.45 -3.31
N PHE A 179 7.96 -6.10 -4.21
CA PHE A 179 7.70 -7.52 -4.53
C PHE A 179 7.67 -8.44 -3.30
N TRP A 180 8.53 -8.19 -2.32
CA TRP A 180 8.62 -9.05 -1.14
C TRP A 180 7.53 -8.77 -0.11
N ALA A 181 7.24 -7.49 0.15
CA ALA A 181 6.31 -7.09 1.22
C ALA A 181 4.91 -6.71 0.71
N ASP A 182 4.78 -6.29 -0.54
CA ASP A 182 3.52 -5.89 -1.19
C ASP A 182 3.44 -6.40 -2.63
N PRO A 183 3.48 -7.72 -2.87
CA PRO A 183 3.28 -8.29 -4.19
C PRO A 183 1.82 -8.15 -4.65
N PRO A 184 1.54 -8.17 -5.97
CA PRO A 184 0.17 -8.09 -6.45
C PRO A 184 -0.65 -9.31 -6.03
N ASP A 185 -1.87 -9.07 -5.58
CA ASP A 185 -2.84 -10.14 -5.27
C ASP A 185 -3.23 -10.96 -6.52
N ARG A 186 -3.01 -10.40 -7.71
CA ARG A 186 -3.26 -11.01 -9.02
C ARG A 186 -1.98 -11.10 -9.84
N PRO A 187 -1.09 -12.09 -9.54
CA PRO A 187 0.20 -12.21 -10.22
C PRO A 187 0.10 -12.53 -11.72
N TRP A 188 -1.06 -12.95 -12.20
CA TRP A 188 -1.35 -13.08 -13.64
C TRP A 188 -1.57 -11.75 -14.36
N ASN A 189 -1.72 -10.61 -13.63
CA ASN A 189 -1.55 -9.29 -14.21
C ASN A 189 -0.05 -9.02 -14.37
N LEU A 190 0.48 -9.33 -15.54
CA LEU A 190 1.92 -9.29 -15.80
C LEU A 190 2.51 -7.88 -15.66
N ILE A 191 1.72 -6.83 -15.90
CA ILE A 191 2.17 -5.45 -15.73
C ILE A 191 2.32 -5.13 -14.22
N SER A 192 1.37 -5.53 -13.40
CA SER A 192 1.48 -5.41 -11.95
C SER A 192 2.65 -6.21 -11.39
N LEU A 193 2.83 -7.44 -11.89
CA LEU A 193 3.93 -8.30 -11.47
C LEU A 193 5.28 -7.69 -11.87
N ALA A 194 5.43 -7.20 -13.11
CA ALA A 194 6.65 -6.53 -13.56
C ALA A 194 6.93 -5.27 -12.72
N ASN A 195 5.90 -4.48 -12.39
CA ASN A 195 6.04 -3.33 -11.52
C ASN A 195 6.53 -3.71 -10.12
N ALA A 196 5.99 -4.78 -9.54
CA ALA A 196 6.43 -5.26 -8.22
C ALA A 196 7.88 -5.80 -8.26
N VAL A 197 8.27 -6.52 -9.31
CA VAL A 197 9.66 -6.97 -9.50
C VAL A 197 10.62 -5.78 -9.56
N MET A 198 10.24 -4.71 -10.27
CA MET A 198 11.01 -3.46 -10.24
C MET A 198 10.95 -2.80 -8.85
N GLY A 199 9.87 -2.98 -8.09
CA GLY A 199 9.77 -2.57 -6.69
C GLY A 199 10.81 -3.23 -5.78
N ALA A 200 11.20 -4.48 -6.07
CA ALA A 200 12.32 -5.11 -5.36
C ALA A 200 13.65 -4.38 -5.57
N ALA A 201 13.82 -3.62 -6.65
CA ALA A 201 15.04 -2.85 -6.91
C ALA A 201 14.94 -1.38 -6.43
N PHE A 202 13.75 -0.77 -6.52
CA PHE A 202 13.58 0.68 -6.30
C PHE A 202 12.87 1.03 -4.98
N VAL A 203 12.17 0.10 -4.36
CA VAL A 203 11.42 0.31 -3.10
C VAL A 203 12.05 -0.48 -1.96
N HIS A 204 12.37 -1.75 -2.17
CA HIS A 204 12.98 -2.63 -1.17
C HIS A 204 14.40 -2.17 -0.78
N GLY A 205 14.84 -2.45 0.42
CA GLY A 205 16.17 -2.07 0.90
C GLY A 205 16.24 -0.61 1.39
N PRO A 206 17.29 0.17 1.04
CA PRO A 206 17.54 1.49 1.63
C PRO A 206 16.37 2.47 1.56
N PRO A 207 15.58 2.57 0.46
CA PRO A 207 14.46 3.50 0.41
C PRO A 207 13.39 3.25 1.47
N ILE A 208 13.02 2.00 1.70
CA ILE A 208 12.03 1.64 2.72
C ILE A 208 12.63 1.61 4.11
N SER A 209 13.92 1.23 4.23
CA SER A 209 14.64 1.16 5.51
C SER A 209 14.84 2.52 6.16
N ALA A 210 14.96 3.58 5.36
CA ALA A 210 15.05 4.96 5.82
C ALA A 210 13.69 5.64 6.03
N THR A 211 12.58 4.90 6.00
CA THR A 211 11.25 5.48 6.22
C THR A 211 11.17 6.21 7.54
N ASN A 212 10.74 7.48 7.50
CA ASN A 212 10.35 8.19 8.71
C ASN A 212 8.84 7.97 8.95
N PRO A 213 8.44 7.29 10.04
CA PRO A 213 7.04 6.98 10.32
C PRO A 213 6.18 8.24 10.48
N ALA A 214 6.75 9.37 10.90
CA ALA A 214 6.04 10.63 11.02
C ALA A 214 5.57 11.20 9.66
N ASN A 215 6.24 10.81 8.57
CA ASN A 215 5.91 11.25 7.21
C ASN A 215 4.90 10.31 6.52
N VAL A 216 4.56 9.17 7.13
CA VAL A 216 3.55 8.26 6.56
C VAL A 216 2.15 8.84 6.81
N PRO A 217 1.32 8.98 5.77
CA PRO A 217 -0.03 9.49 5.95
C PRO A 217 -0.83 8.68 6.99
N LYS A 218 -1.57 9.36 7.87
CA LYS A 218 -2.37 8.69 8.91
C LYS A 218 -3.34 7.65 8.34
N ALA A 219 -3.91 7.91 7.15
CA ALA A 219 -4.78 6.96 6.46
C ALA A 219 -4.06 5.66 6.04
N ASN A 220 -2.75 5.68 5.97
CA ASN A 220 -1.89 4.55 5.62
C ASN A 220 -1.24 3.89 6.85
N THR A 221 -1.63 4.32 8.05
CA THR A 221 -1.18 3.73 9.31
C THR A 221 -2.36 3.05 9.99
N THR A 222 -2.19 1.78 10.33
CA THR A 222 -3.18 1.00 11.08
C THR A 222 -2.59 0.50 12.37
N THR A 223 -3.39 0.48 13.43
CA THR A 223 -3.01 -0.09 14.73
C THR A 223 -4.01 -1.18 15.10
N THR A 224 -3.49 -2.35 15.42
CA THR A 224 -4.30 -3.51 15.84
C THR A 224 -3.68 -4.16 17.05
N THR A 225 -4.45 -4.96 17.76
CA THR A 225 -3.94 -5.86 18.81
C THR A 225 -4.06 -7.28 18.31
N ASN A 226 -2.98 -8.05 18.37
CA ASN A 226 -2.96 -9.46 17.97
C ASN A 226 -3.50 -10.38 19.07
N SER A 227 -3.66 -11.68 18.79
CA SER A 227 -4.22 -12.63 19.79
C SER A 227 -3.30 -12.89 20.98
N ALA A 228 -2.00 -12.58 20.88
CA ALA A 228 -1.05 -12.64 21.99
C ALA A 228 -1.04 -11.36 22.86
N GLY A 229 -1.89 -10.38 22.53
CA GLY A 229 -2.02 -9.11 23.26
C GLY A 229 -0.98 -8.06 22.87
N GLY A 230 -0.17 -8.30 21.84
CA GLY A 230 0.80 -7.34 21.33
C GLY A 230 0.14 -6.27 20.45
N THR A 231 0.56 -5.03 20.60
CA THR A 231 0.16 -3.93 19.69
C THR A 231 0.96 -4.01 18.39
N VAL A 232 0.27 -4.02 17.26
CA VAL A 232 0.88 -4.02 15.92
C VAL A 232 0.51 -2.73 15.20
N VAL A 233 1.50 -1.91 14.90
CA VAL A 233 1.38 -0.71 14.06
C VAL A 233 1.90 -1.02 12.68
N THR A 234 1.08 -0.84 11.65
CA THR A 234 1.51 -1.05 10.27
C THR A 234 1.52 0.28 9.53
N HIS A 235 2.68 0.65 8.99
CA HIS A 235 2.88 1.77 8.10
C HIS A 235 2.95 1.27 6.65
N PHE A 236 1.98 1.65 5.84
CA PHE A 236 1.99 1.41 4.40
C PHE A 236 2.51 2.66 3.70
N VAL A 237 3.73 2.58 3.18
CA VAL A 237 4.46 3.71 2.60
C VAL A 237 4.12 3.84 1.12
N PRO A 238 3.43 4.91 0.69
CA PRO A 238 3.06 5.09 -0.70
C PRO A 238 4.28 5.27 -1.61
N THR A 239 4.18 4.75 -2.83
CA THR A 239 5.19 4.93 -3.87
C THR A 239 4.59 5.81 -4.99
N PRO A 240 4.88 7.14 -4.98
CA PRO A 240 4.26 8.10 -5.90
C PRO A 240 4.53 7.81 -7.37
N GLN A 241 5.69 7.25 -7.67
CA GLN A 241 6.12 6.88 -9.02
C GLN A 241 6.14 5.35 -9.15
N LEU A 242 5.68 4.82 -10.30
CA LEU A 242 5.71 3.38 -10.52
C LEU A 242 7.15 2.87 -10.61
N PRO A 243 7.55 1.86 -9.82
CA PRO A 243 8.87 1.23 -9.94
C PRO A 243 9.21 0.80 -11.38
N LEU A 244 8.23 0.31 -12.13
CA LEU A 244 8.39 -0.12 -13.51
C LEU A 244 8.94 0.98 -14.44
N THR A 245 8.61 2.23 -14.17
CA THR A 245 9.03 3.35 -15.00
C THR A 245 10.31 4.04 -14.52
N GLN A 246 10.79 3.72 -13.31
CA GLN A 246 12.01 4.31 -12.75
C GLN A 246 13.25 4.05 -13.60
N VAL A 247 13.34 2.89 -14.25
CA VAL A 247 14.46 2.56 -15.14
C VAL A 247 14.62 3.58 -16.27
N PHE A 248 13.52 4.13 -16.80
CA PHE A 248 13.57 5.13 -17.87
C PHE A 248 14.17 6.46 -17.39
N ARG A 249 13.96 6.84 -16.12
CA ARG A 249 14.61 7.99 -15.51
C ARG A 249 16.12 7.79 -15.38
N LEU A 250 16.55 6.58 -14.98
CA LEU A 250 17.97 6.25 -14.86
C LEU A 250 18.72 6.35 -16.19
N ILE A 251 18.07 6.06 -17.32
CA ILE A 251 18.67 6.16 -18.66
C ILE A 251 18.43 7.53 -19.31
N GLY A 252 17.90 8.50 -18.57
CA GLY A 252 17.80 9.90 -18.99
C GLY A 252 16.56 10.26 -19.83
N VAL A 253 15.51 9.42 -19.81
CA VAL A 253 14.22 9.81 -20.40
C VAL A 253 13.63 10.98 -19.60
N PRO A 254 13.18 12.07 -20.26
CA PRO A 254 12.64 13.23 -19.57
C PRO A 254 11.46 12.88 -18.64
N ASP A 255 11.47 13.43 -17.43
CA ASP A 255 10.46 13.17 -16.39
C ASP A 255 9.02 13.32 -16.89
N LYS A 256 8.76 14.36 -17.68
CA LYS A 256 7.42 14.60 -18.26
C LYS A 256 6.89 13.42 -19.06
N ILE A 257 7.76 12.71 -19.79
CA ILE A 257 7.38 11.52 -20.58
C ILE A 257 7.12 10.35 -19.64
N VAL A 258 8.00 10.15 -18.66
CA VAL A 258 7.87 9.07 -17.69
C VAL A 258 6.63 9.25 -16.81
N ASP A 259 6.34 10.48 -16.37
CA ASP A 259 5.11 10.79 -15.62
C ASP A 259 3.83 10.54 -16.43
N GLN A 260 3.89 10.75 -17.75
CA GLN A 260 2.76 10.40 -18.62
C GLN A 260 2.58 8.89 -18.71
N ALA A 261 3.68 8.14 -18.85
CA ALA A 261 3.65 6.68 -18.83
C ALA A 261 3.11 6.15 -17.48
N ASP A 262 3.54 6.73 -16.36
CA ASP A 262 3.02 6.41 -15.03
C ASP A 262 1.50 6.57 -14.95
N ARG A 263 0.97 7.70 -15.41
CA ARG A 263 -0.48 7.95 -15.39
C ARG A 263 -1.27 6.94 -16.21
N ILE A 264 -0.71 6.47 -17.33
CA ILE A 264 -1.35 5.47 -18.21
C ILE A 264 -1.27 4.07 -17.58
N LEU A 265 -0.12 3.72 -17.01
CA LEU A 265 0.15 2.38 -16.50
C LEU A 265 -0.44 2.14 -15.10
N ARG A 266 -0.53 3.19 -14.26
CA ARG A 266 -0.99 3.06 -12.87
C ARG A 266 -2.33 2.34 -12.72
N PRO A 267 -3.41 2.66 -13.44
CA PRO A 267 -4.66 1.91 -13.33
C PRO A 267 -4.52 0.43 -13.68
N ILE A 268 -3.60 0.08 -14.59
CA ILE A 268 -3.32 -1.31 -14.99
C ILE A 268 -2.55 -2.02 -13.88
N VAL A 269 -1.53 -1.36 -13.31
CA VAL A 269 -0.77 -1.86 -12.17
C VAL A 269 -1.69 -2.05 -10.97
N ASP A 270 -2.48 -1.05 -10.62
CA ASP A 270 -3.39 -1.05 -9.46
C ASP A 270 -4.45 -2.15 -9.56
N ALA A 271 -4.88 -2.50 -10.78
CA ALA A 271 -5.80 -3.61 -11.01
C ALA A 271 -5.27 -4.98 -10.55
N GLY A 272 -3.97 -5.13 -10.33
CA GLY A 272 -3.36 -6.31 -9.73
C GLY A 272 -3.53 -6.40 -8.21
N TYR A 273 -3.92 -5.33 -7.55
CA TYR A 273 -3.99 -5.21 -6.09
C TYR A 273 -5.43 -5.07 -5.60
N ARG A 274 -5.83 -5.87 -4.61
CA ARG A 274 -7.18 -5.86 -4.04
C ARG A 274 -7.52 -4.57 -3.30
N ARG A 275 -6.53 -3.86 -2.78
CA ARG A 275 -6.72 -2.57 -2.09
C ARG A 275 -7.36 -1.50 -2.98
N HIS A 276 -7.28 -1.67 -4.31
CA HIS A 276 -7.92 -0.78 -5.30
C HIS A 276 -9.25 -1.33 -5.85
N ASP A 277 -9.73 -2.47 -5.33
CA ASP A 277 -11.00 -3.04 -5.76
C ASP A 277 -12.17 -2.15 -5.31
N LYS A 278 -13.14 -1.98 -6.21
CA LYS A 278 -14.39 -1.30 -5.88
C LYS A 278 -15.30 -2.22 -5.07
N PRO A 279 -16.21 -1.68 -4.25
CA PRO A 279 -17.25 -2.47 -3.62
C PRO A 279 -17.99 -3.32 -4.65
N GLY A 280 -18.12 -4.63 -4.40
CA GLY A 280 -18.73 -5.58 -5.32
C GLY A 280 -17.78 -6.20 -6.35
N ASP A 281 -16.50 -5.89 -6.36
CA ASP A 281 -15.52 -6.54 -7.22
C ASP A 281 -15.39 -8.03 -6.88
N THR A 282 -15.53 -8.87 -7.90
CA THR A 282 -15.49 -10.34 -7.76
C THR A 282 -14.31 -10.97 -8.47
N ARG A 283 -13.37 -10.16 -8.96
CA ARG A 283 -12.18 -10.66 -9.64
C ARG A 283 -11.41 -11.62 -8.74
N PRO A 284 -10.91 -12.74 -9.30
CA PRO A 284 -10.14 -13.70 -8.53
C PRO A 284 -8.80 -13.10 -8.06
N TYR A 285 -8.28 -13.64 -6.98
CA TYR A 285 -6.97 -13.29 -6.43
C TYR A 285 -6.29 -14.54 -5.84
N LEU A 286 -4.96 -14.51 -5.70
CA LEU A 286 -4.15 -15.58 -5.14
C LEU A 286 -3.93 -15.35 -3.65
N ALA A 287 -4.26 -16.33 -2.82
CA ALA A 287 -3.92 -16.34 -1.40
C ALA A 287 -3.87 -17.77 -0.86
N ASN A 288 -3.02 -18.03 0.13
CA ASN A 288 -2.91 -19.32 0.82
C ASN A 288 -2.83 -20.53 -0.13
N GLY A 289 -2.08 -20.40 -1.22
CA GLY A 289 -1.87 -21.45 -2.21
C GLY A 289 -3.05 -21.71 -3.13
N GLY A 290 -4.11 -20.91 -3.08
CA GLY A 290 -5.32 -21.08 -3.87
C GLY A 290 -5.85 -19.79 -4.49
N ILE A 291 -6.70 -19.95 -5.51
CA ILE A 291 -7.40 -18.84 -6.14
C ILE A 291 -8.72 -18.61 -5.40
N HIS A 292 -8.89 -17.42 -4.87
CA HIS A 292 -10.06 -16.96 -4.12
C HIS A 292 -10.88 -15.96 -4.93
N ARG A 293 -12.15 -15.76 -4.55
CA ARG A 293 -13.03 -14.71 -5.05
C ARG A 293 -13.57 -13.91 -3.87
N ASN A 294 -13.81 -12.64 -4.04
CA ASN A 294 -14.38 -11.82 -2.99
C ASN A 294 -15.89 -12.10 -2.86
N VAL A 295 -16.25 -13.03 -1.97
CA VAL A 295 -17.65 -13.45 -1.75
C VAL A 295 -18.48 -12.35 -1.08
N GLN A 296 -17.87 -11.54 -0.22
CA GLN A 296 -18.54 -10.38 0.42
C GLN A 296 -18.94 -9.31 -0.61
N GLY A 297 -18.12 -9.10 -1.63
CA GLY A 297 -18.46 -8.24 -2.76
C GLY A 297 -19.65 -8.77 -3.57
N GLN A 298 -19.82 -10.09 -3.70
CA GLN A 298 -20.98 -10.71 -4.35
C GLN A 298 -22.27 -10.50 -3.55
N GLN A 299 -22.20 -10.63 -2.22
CA GLN A 299 -23.36 -10.40 -1.34
C GLN A 299 -23.81 -8.95 -1.40
N GLN A 300 -22.87 -8.01 -1.26
CA GLN A 300 -23.17 -6.56 -1.37
C GLN A 300 -23.70 -6.18 -2.75
N ALA A 301 -23.17 -6.76 -3.83
CA ALA A 301 -23.67 -6.54 -5.18
C ALA A 301 -25.09 -7.10 -5.37
N ARG A 302 -25.39 -8.25 -4.80
CA ARG A 302 -26.75 -8.86 -4.80
C ARG A 302 -27.73 -8.02 -3.97
N ASP A 303 -27.34 -7.62 -2.77
CA ASP A 303 -28.15 -6.80 -1.86
C ASP A 303 -28.41 -5.42 -2.46
N GLY A 304 -27.40 -4.80 -3.09
CA GLY A 304 -27.54 -3.54 -3.83
C GLY A 304 -28.44 -3.67 -5.07
N ALA A 305 -28.35 -4.78 -5.80
CA ALA A 305 -29.22 -5.07 -6.94
C ALA A 305 -30.67 -5.32 -6.49
N GLN A 306 -30.88 -6.09 -5.42
CA GLN A 306 -32.21 -6.30 -4.84
C GLN A 306 -32.82 -5.02 -4.29
N ALA A 307 -32.03 -4.18 -3.60
CA ALA A 307 -32.47 -2.87 -3.11
C ALA A 307 -32.88 -1.93 -4.28
N SER A 308 -32.14 -1.97 -5.40
CA SER A 308 -32.45 -1.17 -6.59
C SER A 308 -33.72 -1.67 -7.30
N VAL A 309 -33.96 -2.97 -7.37
CA VAL A 309 -35.16 -3.60 -7.91
C VAL A 309 -36.37 -3.27 -7.02
N SER A 310 -36.23 -3.35 -5.70
CA SER A 310 -37.26 -3.00 -4.73
C SER A 310 -37.63 -1.53 -4.79
N LYS A 311 -36.64 -0.61 -4.93
CA LYS A 311 -36.89 0.81 -5.15
C LYS A 311 -37.63 1.08 -6.46
N LYS A 312 -37.24 0.39 -7.54
CA LYS A 312 -37.93 0.52 -8.85
C LYS A 312 -39.34 -0.04 -8.82
N ALA A 313 -39.58 -1.14 -8.09
CA ALA A 313 -40.91 -1.69 -7.87
C ALA A 313 -41.80 -0.80 -7.00
N ALA A 314 -41.25 -0.15 -5.97
CA ALA A 314 -41.96 0.76 -5.09
C ALA A 314 -42.31 2.12 -5.78
N ASP A 315 -41.56 2.55 -6.78
CA ASP A 315 -41.77 3.81 -7.50
C ASP A 315 -42.74 3.66 -8.70
N THR A 316 -42.94 2.43 -9.18
CA THR A 316 -43.84 2.13 -10.31
C THR A 316 -45.31 2.44 -10.01
N PRO A 317 -45.89 2.15 -8.82
CA PRO A 317 -47.26 2.52 -8.50
C PRO A 317 -47.42 4.04 -8.36
N LYS A 318 -46.46 4.75 -7.78
CA LYS A 318 -46.49 6.21 -7.64
C LYS A 318 -46.42 6.92 -8.98
N ARG A 319 -45.66 6.41 -9.93
CA ARG A 319 -45.57 6.94 -11.29
C ARG A 319 -46.85 6.68 -12.09
N ARG A 320 -47.44 5.49 -11.96
CA ARG A 320 -48.74 5.18 -12.57
C ARG A 320 -49.86 6.07 -12.02
N LYS A 321 -49.90 6.31 -10.71
CA LYS A 321 -50.88 7.23 -10.09
C LYS A 321 -50.68 8.65 -10.58
N ARG A 322 -49.46 9.18 -10.63
CA ARG A 322 -49.20 10.54 -11.18
C ARG A 322 -49.56 10.69 -12.66
N LEU A 323 -49.32 9.65 -13.48
CA LEU A 323 -49.74 9.66 -14.89
C LEU A 323 -51.27 9.65 -15.01
N ARG A 324 -51.98 8.83 -14.23
CA ARG A 324 -53.43 8.76 -14.19
C ARG A 324 -54.03 10.08 -13.76
N ASP A 325 -53.54 10.68 -12.67
CA ASP A 325 -53.96 11.97 -12.16
C ASP A 325 -53.69 13.13 -13.17
N ARG A 326 -52.65 13.02 -13.97
CA ARG A 326 -52.31 13.98 -15.04
C ARG A 326 -53.28 13.85 -16.24
N VAL A 327 -53.60 12.61 -16.63
CA VAL A 327 -54.54 12.33 -17.71
C VAL A 327 -55.98 12.74 -17.30
N GLU A 328 -56.40 12.43 -16.07
CA GLU A 328 -57.71 12.86 -15.55
C GLU A 328 -57.84 14.40 -15.44
N ARG A 329 -56.74 15.09 -15.09
CA ARG A 329 -56.71 16.55 -15.05
C ARG A 329 -56.78 17.16 -16.45
N SER A 330 -56.12 16.56 -17.44
CA SER A 330 -56.15 16.95 -18.84
C SER A 330 -57.54 16.73 -19.50
N LEU A 331 -58.31 15.75 -19.00
CA LEU A 331 -59.66 15.47 -19.46
C LEU A 331 -60.77 16.34 -18.77
N ARG A 332 -60.45 17.02 -17.66
CA ARG A 332 -61.38 17.87 -16.89
C ARG A 332 -61.25 19.35 -17.20
N GLU A 333 -60.31 19.81 -18.03
CA GLU A 333 -60.28 21.18 -18.49
C GLU A 333 -61.32 21.37 -19.61
N PRO A 334 -62.43 22.10 -19.36
CA PRO A 334 -63.41 22.31 -20.39
C PRO A 334 -62.94 23.38 -21.35
N THR A 335 -63.13 23.11 -22.59
CA THR A 335 -63.32 23.83 -23.84
C THR A 335 -63.64 25.34 -23.79
N THR A 336 -63.20 26.10 -22.81
CA THR A 336 -63.42 27.56 -22.73
C THR A 336 -62.40 28.40 -23.51
N ARG A 337 -61.26 27.86 -23.88
CA ARG A 337 -60.22 28.58 -24.66
C ARG A 337 -60.45 28.61 -26.17
N VAL A 338 -61.33 27.76 -26.70
CA VAL A 338 -61.66 27.75 -28.15
C VAL A 338 -62.66 28.82 -28.52
N ALA A 339 -63.52 29.25 -27.58
CA ALA A 339 -64.54 30.30 -27.80
C ALA A 339 -63.93 31.72 -27.87
N GLU A 340 -62.90 32.01 -27.06
CA GLU A 340 -62.23 33.32 -27.04
C GLU A 340 -61.36 33.60 -28.27
N ARG A 341 -60.72 32.61 -28.87
CA ARG A 341 -59.91 32.77 -30.10
C ARG A 341 -60.80 32.97 -31.36
N ARG A 342 -62.10 32.66 -31.33
CA ARG A 342 -63.00 32.84 -32.44
C ARG A 342 -63.65 34.25 -32.45
N ALA A 343 -63.67 34.95 -31.30
CA ALA A 343 -64.14 36.31 -31.17
C ALA A 343 -63.14 37.37 -31.62
N GLU A 344 -61.84 37.12 -31.42
CA GLU A 344 -60.77 38.05 -31.83
C GLU A 344 -60.46 38.04 -33.34
N ARG A 345 -60.80 36.97 -34.06
CA ARG A 345 -60.59 36.90 -35.53
C ARG A 345 -61.64 37.68 -36.38
N ARG A 346 -62.63 38.33 -35.76
CA ARG A 346 -63.70 39.10 -36.46
C ARG A 346 -63.48 40.60 -36.45
N LYS A 347 -62.38 41.13 -35.94
CA LYS A 347 -62.04 42.56 -36.01
C LYS A 347 -60.68 42.75 -36.68
N GLY A 348 -60.64 42.71 -37.96
CA GLY A 348 -59.72 43.43 -38.78
C GLY A 348 -60.43 44.61 -39.36
N PRO A 349 -59.79 45.66 -39.81
CA PRO A 349 -58.99 45.61 -41.00
C PRO A 349 -57.94 46.73 -41.22
N LEU A 350 -57.26 46.62 -42.31
CA LEU A 350 -56.81 47.67 -43.25
C LEU A 350 -55.56 48.44 -43.00
N SER A 351 -54.75 48.35 -44.04
CA SER A 351 -53.87 49.36 -44.68
C SER A 351 -52.48 49.52 -43.98
N ALA A 352 -51.41 49.70 -44.62
CA ALA A 352 -50.98 49.70 -46.01
C ALA A 352 -49.47 49.88 -46.02
N GLU A 353 -48.85 49.47 -47.12
CA GLU A 353 -47.62 50.03 -47.75
C GLU A 353 -46.29 49.88 -47.03
N SER A 354 -45.41 49.15 -47.59
CA SER A 354 -44.54 49.33 -48.74
C SER A 354 -43.10 49.78 -48.37
N LYS A 355 -42.18 49.12 -48.98
CA LYS A 355 -40.81 49.45 -49.45
C LYS A 355 -39.69 48.72 -48.68
N SER A 356 -39.15 47.74 -49.33
CA SER A 356 -38.04 47.74 -50.30
C SER A 356 -36.63 47.88 -49.66
N GLY A 357 -35.80 46.95 -50.06
CA GLY A 357 -34.38 47.14 -50.28
C GLY A 357 -33.52 46.14 -49.53
N ALA A 358 -33.19 45.06 -50.16
CA ALA A 358 -31.98 44.78 -50.94
C ALA A 358 -30.71 44.60 -50.13
N SER A 359 -30.18 43.37 -50.26
CA SER A 359 -28.80 42.98 -50.53
C SER A 359 -27.73 43.32 -49.44
N GLU A 360 -26.76 42.57 -49.15
CA GLU A 360 -25.90 41.66 -49.88
C GLU A 360 -25.04 40.90 -48.86
N GLN A 361 -24.76 39.66 -49.13
CA GLN A 361 -23.56 38.94 -48.67
C GLN A 361 -22.39 39.32 -49.62
N PRO A 362 -21.13 38.89 -49.47
CA PRO A 362 -20.43 38.06 -48.49
C PRO A 362 -19.00 38.56 -48.20
N GLN A 363 -18.31 38.04 -47.25
CA GLN A 363 -17.05 37.25 -47.35
C GLN A 363 -16.62 36.75 -45.97
#